data_041067bdbfcb5f5f2723f826e4335447
#
_entry.id   041067bdbfcb5f5f2723f826e4335447
#
_cell.length_a   1.000
_cell.length_b   1.000
_cell.length_c   1.000
_cell.angle_alpha   90.00
_cell.angle_beta   90.00
_cell.angle_gamma   90.00
#
_symmetry.space_group_name_H-M   'P 1'
#
loop_
_entity.id
_entity.type
_entity.pdbx_description
1 polymer ?
#
loop_
_entity_poly.entity_id
_entity_poly.type
_entity_poly.pdbx_seq_one_letter_code
_entity_poly.pdbx_strand_id
1 'polypeptide(L)'
;MSSAEPGAGPRPLPNNAMPLIARAWMRPLAWLLLQGLLLLLGLMSIGWNLVALALLPVLDRERGRRIGRRGISHGYELFWRAARASGLLRMDAGALAPLAEEGGLVVVANHPSLLDALMLVAQLPRSACVMKASLLRNPFLGPGARLARYIHNDSAYEMVRQAEADLRRGGQLVLFPEGTRSTRWPVGPFHSVVGLLSKRAAAPVQAVVIETDSPYLGKGWPLWRLPPLPIVFRVRLGRRFDPPQDAKAFETELEAYFTAELQHLPPPKGWMRP
;
A
#
# COMPACT_ATOMS: atom_id res chain seq x y z
N MET A 1 -15.60 25.74 13.73
CA MET A 1 -16.55 24.71 14.16
C MET A 1 -17.31 24.30 12.91
N SER A 2 -16.88 23.26 12.23
CA SER A 2 -17.62 22.65 11.12
C SER A 2 -17.83 21.19 11.51
N SER A 3 -19.06 20.88 11.87
CA SER A 3 -19.56 19.57 12.24
C SER A 3 -19.53 18.64 11.01
N ALA A 4 -18.61 17.70 10.99
CA ALA A 4 -18.64 16.60 10.05
C ALA A 4 -19.83 15.68 10.40
N GLU A 5 -20.75 15.51 9.47
CA GLU A 5 -21.89 14.60 9.62
C GLU A 5 -21.42 13.14 9.81
N PRO A 6 -21.89 12.45 10.83
CA PRO A 6 -21.70 11.01 10.97
C PRO A 6 -22.78 10.28 10.19
N GLY A 7 -22.40 9.48 9.19
CA GLY A 7 -23.33 8.46 8.72
C GLY A 7 -23.65 8.43 7.23
N ALA A 8 -22.65 8.29 6.37
CA ALA A 8 -22.91 7.63 5.10
C ALA A 8 -22.61 6.13 5.30
N GLY A 9 -23.65 5.32 5.44
CA GLY A 9 -23.52 3.87 5.44
C GLY A 9 -22.71 3.36 4.24
N PRO A 10 -22.18 2.13 4.27
CA PRO A 10 -21.31 1.60 3.24
C PRO A 10 -22.01 1.71 1.88
N ARG A 11 -21.48 2.56 1.00
CA ARG A 11 -21.98 2.63 -0.37
C ARG A 11 -21.82 1.26 -1.01
N PRO A 12 -22.88 0.70 -1.65
CA PRO A 12 -22.74 -0.57 -2.35
C PRO A 12 -21.58 -0.50 -3.34
N LEU A 13 -20.83 -1.60 -3.43
CA LEU A 13 -19.74 -1.73 -4.41
C LEU A 13 -20.26 -1.38 -5.81
N PRO A 14 -19.52 -0.63 -6.62
CA PRO A 14 -19.99 -0.18 -7.93
C PRO A 14 -20.39 -1.39 -8.76
N ASN A 15 -21.63 -1.31 -9.22
CA ASN A 15 -22.35 -2.18 -10.14
C ASN A 15 -21.85 -3.64 -10.24
N ASN A 16 -22.54 -4.56 -9.55
CA ASN A 16 -22.26 -6.00 -9.47
C ASN A 16 -22.50 -6.78 -10.78
N ALA A 17 -22.52 -6.14 -11.94
CA ALA A 17 -22.51 -6.86 -13.20
C ALA A 17 -21.21 -7.68 -13.27
N MET A 18 -21.34 -9.00 -13.13
CA MET A 18 -20.22 -9.93 -13.25
C MET A 18 -19.58 -9.72 -14.63
N PRO A 19 -18.32 -9.28 -14.73
CA PRO A 19 -17.71 -9.08 -16.04
C PRO A 19 -17.68 -10.41 -16.79
N LEU A 20 -17.79 -10.36 -18.12
CA LEU A 20 -17.80 -11.57 -18.96
C LEU A 20 -16.64 -12.52 -18.62
N ILE A 21 -15.47 -11.96 -18.34
CA ILE A 21 -14.25 -12.69 -17.96
C ILE A 21 -14.39 -13.50 -16.66
N ALA A 22 -15.34 -13.16 -15.79
CA ALA A 22 -15.59 -13.90 -14.55
C ALA A 22 -16.51 -15.12 -14.72
N ARG A 23 -17.06 -15.34 -15.92
CA ARG A 23 -17.89 -16.51 -16.21
C ARG A 23 -17.06 -17.80 -16.20
N ALA A 24 -17.67 -18.91 -15.78
CA ALA A 24 -16.96 -20.18 -15.59
C ALA A 24 -16.18 -20.66 -16.82
N TRP A 25 -16.74 -20.52 -18.01
CA TRP A 25 -16.09 -20.92 -19.27
C TRP A 25 -14.90 -20.04 -19.68
N MET A 26 -14.79 -18.80 -19.13
CA MET A 26 -13.68 -17.88 -19.34
C MET A 26 -12.52 -18.08 -18.35
N ARG A 27 -12.64 -18.98 -17.38
CA ARG A 27 -11.63 -19.19 -16.33
C ARG A 27 -10.22 -19.44 -16.85
N PRO A 28 -9.98 -20.25 -17.90
CA PRO A 28 -8.62 -20.44 -18.45
C PRO A 28 -8.04 -19.12 -18.98
N LEU A 29 -8.83 -18.35 -19.73
CA LEU A 29 -8.40 -17.04 -20.22
C LEU A 29 -8.15 -16.06 -19.07
N ALA A 30 -9.02 -16.03 -18.09
CA ALA A 30 -8.84 -15.19 -16.89
C ALA A 30 -7.55 -15.54 -16.13
N TRP A 31 -7.22 -16.84 -16.04
CA TRP A 31 -5.97 -17.31 -15.45
C TRP A 31 -4.76 -16.84 -16.26
N LEU A 32 -4.78 -17.02 -17.60
CA LEU A 32 -3.70 -16.55 -18.48
C LEU A 32 -3.48 -15.04 -18.38
N LEU A 33 -4.55 -14.25 -18.38
CA LEU A 33 -4.48 -12.80 -18.22
C LEU A 33 -3.91 -12.40 -16.86
N LEU A 34 -4.30 -13.11 -15.79
CA LEU A 34 -3.79 -12.85 -14.46
C LEU A 34 -2.29 -13.14 -14.35
N GLN A 35 -1.83 -14.28 -14.93
CA GLN A 35 -0.41 -14.60 -15.00
C GLN A 35 0.34 -13.59 -15.90
N GLY A 36 -0.28 -13.17 -17.01
CA GLY A 36 0.24 -12.11 -17.87
C GLY A 36 0.43 -10.77 -17.15
N LEU A 37 -0.50 -10.40 -16.28
CA LEU A 37 -0.36 -9.20 -15.43
C LEU A 37 0.80 -9.34 -14.42
N LEU A 38 0.97 -10.50 -13.80
CA LEU A 38 2.12 -10.74 -12.90
C LEU A 38 3.44 -10.69 -13.67
N LEU A 39 3.49 -11.27 -14.86
CA LEU A 39 4.66 -11.19 -15.74
C LEU A 39 4.94 -9.75 -16.16
N LEU A 40 3.92 -9.00 -16.56
CA LEU A 40 4.03 -7.58 -16.90
C LEU A 40 4.62 -6.79 -15.72
N LEU A 41 4.10 -6.99 -14.50
CA LEU A 41 4.62 -6.35 -13.30
C LEU A 41 6.12 -6.68 -13.09
N GLY A 42 6.49 -7.94 -13.28
CA GLY A 42 7.88 -8.39 -13.18
C GLY A 42 8.78 -7.71 -14.22
N LEU A 43 8.36 -7.69 -15.49
CA LEU A 43 9.11 -7.06 -16.59
C LEU A 43 9.25 -5.55 -16.40
N MET A 44 8.17 -4.87 -16.01
CA MET A 44 8.20 -3.44 -15.68
C MET A 44 9.14 -3.15 -14.51
N SER A 45 9.13 -4.02 -13.49
CA SER A 45 10.02 -3.92 -12.34
C SER A 45 11.48 -4.08 -12.75
N ILE A 46 11.83 -5.09 -13.56
CA ILE A 46 13.19 -5.28 -14.10
C ILE A 46 13.60 -4.04 -14.91
N GLY A 47 12.77 -3.62 -15.88
CA GLY A 47 13.06 -2.47 -16.73
C GLY A 47 13.35 -1.21 -15.91
N TRP A 48 12.50 -0.92 -14.91
CA TRP A 48 12.73 0.21 -14.01
C TRP A 48 14.03 0.07 -13.21
N ASN A 49 14.35 -1.13 -12.72
CA ASN A 49 15.57 -1.35 -11.94
C ASN A 49 16.84 -1.23 -12.77
N LEU A 50 16.81 -1.59 -14.06
CA LEU A 50 17.92 -1.33 -14.99
C LEU A 50 18.14 0.18 -15.19
N VAL A 51 17.07 0.94 -15.40
CA VAL A 51 17.12 2.41 -15.47
C VAL A 51 17.64 2.99 -14.16
N ALA A 52 17.13 2.54 -13.03
CA ALA A 52 17.57 3.01 -11.72
C ALA A 52 19.06 2.71 -11.47
N LEU A 53 19.55 1.55 -11.90
CA LEU A 53 20.96 1.18 -11.78
C LEU A 53 21.88 2.13 -12.57
N ALA A 54 21.45 2.50 -13.78
CA ALA A 54 22.20 3.48 -14.60
C ALA A 54 22.15 4.91 -14.01
N LEU A 55 21.05 5.28 -13.36
CA LEU A 55 20.86 6.61 -12.76
C LEU A 55 21.56 6.79 -11.40
N LEU A 56 21.77 5.69 -10.66
CA LEU A 56 22.38 5.75 -9.32
C LEU A 56 23.73 6.45 -9.25
N PRO A 57 24.70 6.22 -10.18
CA PRO A 57 25.99 6.91 -10.15
C PRO A 57 25.94 8.35 -10.68
N VAL A 58 24.90 8.72 -11.44
CA VAL A 58 24.80 10.01 -12.15
C VAL A 58 24.04 11.05 -11.35
N LEU A 59 23.03 10.63 -10.60
CA LEU A 59 22.15 11.56 -9.90
C LEU A 59 22.59 11.80 -8.45
N ASP A 60 22.53 13.07 -8.04
CA ASP A 60 22.66 13.41 -6.62
C ASP A 60 21.52 12.80 -5.79
N ARG A 61 21.70 12.78 -4.47
CA ARG A 61 20.77 12.10 -3.56
C ARG A 61 19.34 12.63 -3.66
N GLU A 62 19.16 13.94 -3.83
CA GLU A 62 17.82 14.54 -3.81
C GLU A 62 17.10 14.37 -5.14
N ARG A 63 17.81 14.55 -6.26
CA ARG A 63 17.25 14.27 -7.60
C ARG A 63 16.93 12.79 -7.76
N GLY A 64 17.84 11.91 -7.32
CA GLY A 64 17.62 10.46 -7.31
C GLY A 64 16.37 10.07 -6.51
N ARG A 65 16.19 10.62 -5.31
CA ARG A 65 15.00 10.40 -4.49
C ARG A 65 13.71 10.78 -5.21
N ARG A 66 13.66 11.97 -5.79
CA ARG A 66 12.46 12.48 -6.50
C ARG A 66 12.15 11.66 -7.75
N ILE A 67 13.14 11.41 -8.58
CA ILE A 67 12.99 10.63 -9.81
C ILE A 67 12.65 9.19 -9.48
N GLY A 68 13.33 8.60 -8.50
CA GLY A 68 13.09 7.23 -8.06
C GLY A 68 11.64 7.00 -7.59
N ARG A 69 11.12 7.89 -6.74
CA ARG A 69 9.74 7.78 -6.23
C ARG A 69 8.70 7.98 -7.32
N ARG A 70 8.84 9.04 -8.14
CA ARG A 70 7.94 9.29 -9.25
C ARG A 70 7.95 8.17 -10.28
N GLY A 71 9.13 7.61 -10.58
CA GLY A 71 9.26 6.50 -11.51
C GLY A 71 8.57 5.24 -11.01
N ILE A 72 8.74 4.89 -9.73
CA ILE A 72 8.03 3.76 -9.11
C ILE A 72 6.51 4.00 -9.10
N SER A 73 6.07 5.19 -8.67
CA SER A 73 4.66 5.57 -8.63
C SER A 73 4.03 5.48 -10.03
N HIS A 74 4.67 6.04 -11.04
CA HIS A 74 4.18 6.01 -12.41
C HIS A 74 4.16 4.59 -13.00
N GLY A 75 5.19 3.79 -12.70
CA GLY A 75 5.22 2.37 -13.08
C GLY A 75 4.04 1.60 -12.50
N TYR A 76 3.75 1.77 -11.21
CA TYR A 76 2.59 1.13 -10.58
C TYR A 76 1.26 1.67 -11.11
N GLU A 77 1.16 2.95 -11.41
CA GLU A 77 -0.04 3.50 -12.05
C GLU A 77 -0.29 2.87 -13.42
N LEU A 78 0.75 2.71 -14.25
CA LEU A 78 0.66 2.05 -15.54
C LEU A 78 0.23 0.57 -15.40
N PHE A 79 0.80 -0.15 -14.44
CA PHE A 79 0.37 -1.51 -14.10
C PHE A 79 -1.12 -1.55 -13.74
N TRP A 80 -1.59 -0.61 -12.89
CA TRP A 80 -3.00 -0.56 -12.50
C TRP A 80 -3.93 -0.20 -13.66
N ARG A 81 -3.49 0.60 -14.62
CA ARG A 81 -4.25 0.86 -15.87
C ARG A 81 -4.42 -0.44 -16.67
N ALA A 82 -3.36 -1.22 -16.85
CA ALA A 82 -3.42 -2.52 -17.53
C ALA A 82 -4.30 -3.51 -16.76
N ALA A 83 -4.16 -3.57 -15.44
CA ALA A 83 -4.97 -4.44 -14.58
C ALA A 83 -6.48 -4.11 -14.67
N ARG A 84 -6.84 -2.83 -14.68
CA ARG A 84 -8.24 -2.40 -14.88
C ARG A 84 -8.74 -2.72 -16.30
N ALA A 85 -7.92 -2.49 -17.32
CA ALA A 85 -8.27 -2.80 -18.71
C ALA A 85 -8.53 -4.28 -18.94
N SER A 86 -7.88 -5.18 -18.20
CA SER A 86 -8.14 -6.62 -18.24
C SER A 86 -9.52 -7.03 -17.72
N GLY A 87 -10.21 -6.15 -16.99
CA GLY A 87 -11.47 -6.45 -16.32
C GLY A 87 -11.37 -7.37 -15.09
N LEU A 88 -10.17 -7.89 -14.78
CA LEU A 88 -9.95 -8.82 -13.66
C LEU A 88 -9.85 -8.11 -12.32
N LEU A 89 -9.24 -6.90 -12.31
CA LEU A 89 -9.02 -6.11 -11.10
C LEU A 89 -9.77 -4.78 -11.22
N ARG A 90 -10.45 -4.42 -10.14
CA ARG A 90 -11.10 -3.12 -9.97
C ARG A 90 -10.49 -2.44 -8.76
N MET A 91 -10.02 -1.22 -8.94
CA MET A 91 -9.45 -0.42 -7.86
C MET A 91 -10.15 0.94 -7.82
N ASP A 92 -10.68 1.27 -6.67
CA ASP A 92 -11.15 2.62 -6.36
C ASP A 92 -10.26 3.19 -5.26
N ALA A 93 -9.33 4.07 -5.66
CA ALA A 93 -8.39 4.73 -4.78
C ALA A 93 -8.45 6.27 -4.95
N GLY A 94 -9.51 6.79 -5.57
CA GLY A 94 -9.69 8.23 -5.80
C GLY A 94 -9.67 9.07 -4.53
N ALA A 95 -10.04 8.47 -3.39
CA ALA A 95 -9.97 9.12 -2.09
C ALA A 95 -8.55 9.58 -1.69
N LEU A 96 -7.49 8.99 -2.27
CA LEU A 96 -6.10 9.35 -1.99
C LEU A 96 -5.63 10.62 -2.73
N ALA A 97 -6.36 11.10 -3.74
CA ALA A 97 -5.96 12.23 -4.56
C ALA A 97 -5.58 13.49 -3.76
N PRO A 98 -6.31 13.88 -2.69
CA PRO A 98 -5.91 15.05 -1.89
C PRO A 98 -4.55 14.88 -1.20
N LEU A 99 -4.11 13.64 -0.94
CA LEU A 99 -2.84 13.37 -0.26
C LEU A 99 -1.64 13.42 -1.22
N ALA A 100 -1.84 13.35 -2.54
CA ALA A 100 -0.76 13.21 -3.52
C ALA A 100 0.28 14.34 -3.43
N GLU A 101 -0.17 15.56 -3.17
CA GLU A 101 0.67 16.77 -3.07
C GLU A 101 1.04 17.13 -1.63
N GLU A 102 0.48 16.44 -0.64
CA GLU A 102 0.77 16.70 0.76
C GLU A 102 2.17 16.19 1.14
N GLY A 103 2.89 16.93 1.95
CA GLY A 103 4.22 16.58 2.45
C GLY A 103 4.26 16.44 3.96
N GLY A 104 5.26 15.69 4.47
CA GLY A 104 5.43 15.50 5.91
C GLY A 104 4.32 14.66 6.54
N LEU A 105 3.84 13.61 5.85
CA LEU A 105 2.69 12.82 6.25
C LEU A 105 3.07 11.35 6.46
N VAL A 106 2.61 10.76 7.55
CA VAL A 106 2.65 9.31 7.77
C VAL A 106 1.31 8.72 7.32
N VAL A 107 1.33 7.88 6.29
CA VAL A 107 0.16 7.16 5.78
C VAL A 107 0.19 5.75 6.33
N VAL A 108 -0.83 5.38 7.07
CA VAL A 108 -0.94 4.06 7.71
C VAL A 108 -2.13 3.31 7.16
N ALA A 109 -1.93 2.06 6.75
CA ALA A 109 -2.99 1.23 6.18
C ALA A 109 -2.95 -0.20 6.73
N ASN A 110 -4.11 -0.88 6.76
CA ASN A 110 -4.17 -2.33 6.89
C ASN A 110 -3.60 -3.01 5.63
N HIS A 111 -3.18 -4.27 5.75
CA HIS A 111 -2.40 -4.94 4.70
C HIS A 111 -2.98 -6.29 4.24
N PRO A 112 -4.19 -6.33 3.65
CA PRO A 112 -4.80 -7.60 3.22
C PRO A 112 -4.09 -8.28 2.04
N SER A 113 -3.41 -7.54 1.16
CA SER A 113 -2.83 -8.04 -0.08
C SER A 113 -1.43 -7.48 -0.36
N LEU A 114 -0.63 -8.20 -1.13
CA LEU A 114 0.64 -7.67 -1.66
C LEU A 114 0.43 -6.45 -2.58
N LEU A 115 -0.75 -6.32 -3.17
CA LEU A 115 -1.07 -5.22 -4.08
C LEU A 115 -1.30 -3.88 -3.36
N ASP A 116 -1.47 -3.88 -2.04
CA ASP A 116 -1.80 -2.68 -1.27
C ASP A 116 -0.68 -1.64 -1.35
N ALA A 117 0.57 -2.07 -1.19
CA ALA A 117 1.72 -1.18 -1.33
C ALA A 117 1.81 -0.56 -2.73
N LEU A 118 1.56 -1.38 -3.78
CA LEU A 118 1.56 -0.89 -5.16
C LEU A 118 0.46 0.14 -5.38
N MET A 119 -0.70 -0.09 -4.78
CA MET A 119 -1.87 0.78 -4.90
C MET A 119 -1.64 2.13 -4.22
N LEU A 120 -1.15 2.12 -2.98
CA LEU A 120 -0.85 3.35 -2.24
C LEU A 120 0.26 4.15 -2.92
N VAL A 121 1.37 3.50 -3.29
CA VAL A 121 2.51 4.17 -3.94
C VAL A 121 2.14 4.72 -5.32
N ALA A 122 1.26 4.05 -6.07
CA ALA A 122 0.77 4.57 -7.36
C ALA A 122 0.10 5.94 -7.21
N GLN A 123 -0.62 6.16 -6.11
CA GLN A 123 -1.35 7.41 -5.84
C GLN A 123 -0.54 8.46 -5.06
N LEU A 124 0.59 8.04 -4.45
CA LEU A 124 1.38 8.89 -3.56
C LEU A 124 2.82 9.03 -4.08
N PRO A 125 3.07 9.91 -5.07
CA PRO A 125 4.36 10.00 -5.77
C PRO A 125 5.53 10.53 -4.93
N ARG A 126 5.27 11.01 -3.72
CA ARG A 126 6.29 11.45 -2.74
C ARG A 126 6.59 10.39 -1.70
N SER A 127 5.89 9.25 -1.73
CA SER A 127 5.95 8.25 -0.69
C SER A 127 7.24 7.43 -0.72
N ALA A 128 7.68 7.04 0.47
CA ALA A 128 8.60 5.95 0.71
C ALA A 128 7.89 4.86 1.50
N CYS A 129 8.18 3.60 1.19
CA CYS A 129 7.77 2.48 2.02
C CYS A 129 8.90 2.08 2.96
N VAL A 130 8.55 1.57 4.14
CA VAL A 130 9.47 0.80 4.96
C VAL A 130 9.51 -0.63 4.43
N MET A 131 10.69 -1.12 4.12
CA MET A 131 10.88 -2.44 3.54
C MET A 131 11.95 -3.24 4.27
N LYS A 132 11.91 -4.57 4.14
CA LYS A 132 12.96 -5.43 4.67
C LYS A 132 14.29 -5.15 3.96
N ALA A 133 15.37 -5.03 4.71
CA ALA A 133 16.70 -4.80 4.18
C ALA A 133 17.15 -5.84 3.14
N SER A 134 16.74 -7.10 3.31
CA SER A 134 17.03 -8.15 2.33
C SER A 134 16.50 -7.83 0.92
N LEU A 135 15.42 -7.03 0.81
CA LEU A 135 14.85 -6.63 -0.47
C LEU A 135 15.73 -5.63 -1.24
N LEU A 136 16.64 -4.93 -0.59
CA LEU A 136 17.62 -4.07 -1.28
C LEU A 136 18.61 -4.86 -2.15
N ARG A 137 18.78 -6.16 -1.88
CA ARG A 137 19.60 -7.09 -2.68
C ARG A 137 18.80 -7.77 -3.79
N ASN A 138 17.47 -7.62 -3.79
CA ASN A 138 16.60 -8.20 -4.79
C ASN A 138 16.77 -7.45 -6.13
N PRO A 139 17.09 -8.12 -7.26
CA PRO A 139 17.30 -7.47 -8.54
C PRO A 139 16.03 -6.78 -9.09
N PHE A 140 14.84 -7.25 -8.68
CA PHE A 140 13.56 -6.68 -9.10
C PHE A 140 13.15 -5.43 -8.32
N LEU A 141 13.76 -5.14 -7.19
CA LEU A 141 13.33 -4.06 -6.29
C LEU A 141 14.49 -3.18 -5.81
N GLY A 142 15.69 -3.75 -5.64
CA GLY A 142 16.78 -3.12 -4.93
C GLY A 142 17.28 -1.81 -5.54
N PRO A 143 17.67 -1.77 -6.83
CA PRO A 143 18.16 -0.54 -7.46
C PRO A 143 17.14 0.60 -7.41
N GLY A 144 15.87 0.33 -7.75
CA GLY A 144 14.79 1.31 -7.68
C GLY A 144 14.56 1.82 -6.28
N ALA A 145 14.52 0.93 -5.27
CA ALA A 145 14.36 1.30 -3.88
C ALA A 145 15.53 2.15 -3.35
N ARG A 146 16.79 1.85 -3.77
CA ARG A 146 17.97 2.67 -3.43
C ARG A 146 17.88 4.05 -4.06
N LEU A 147 17.52 4.14 -5.34
CA LEU A 147 17.35 5.41 -6.03
C LEU A 147 16.24 6.25 -5.36
N ALA A 148 15.10 5.63 -5.04
CA ALA A 148 13.96 6.27 -4.37
C ALA A 148 14.22 6.60 -2.89
N ARG A 149 15.34 6.13 -2.32
CA ARG A 149 15.66 6.28 -0.89
C ARG A 149 14.56 5.70 0.00
N TYR A 150 14.08 4.50 -0.32
CA TYR A 150 13.16 3.76 0.53
C TYR A 150 13.84 3.40 1.85
N ILE A 151 13.06 3.38 2.91
CA ILE A 151 13.54 3.16 4.26
C ILE A 151 13.60 1.66 4.53
N HIS A 152 14.67 1.20 5.12
CA HIS A 152 14.85 -0.22 5.43
C HIS A 152 14.93 -0.46 6.94
N ASN A 153 14.51 -1.66 7.35
CA ASN A 153 14.34 -2.00 8.75
C ASN A 153 15.46 -2.88 9.34
N ASP A 154 16.72 -2.62 8.95
CA ASP A 154 17.88 -3.35 9.48
C ASP A 154 18.11 -3.06 10.96
N SER A 155 17.90 -1.80 11.34
CA SER A 155 18.00 -1.29 12.70
C SER A 155 16.83 -0.37 12.97
N ALA A 156 16.15 -0.56 14.09
CA ALA A 156 15.05 0.31 14.50
C ALA A 156 15.49 1.78 14.63
N TYR A 157 16.70 2.02 15.15
CA TYR A 157 17.25 3.35 15.27
C TYR A 157 17.46 4.02 13.91
N GLU A 158 18.13 3.35 12.97
CA GLU A 158 18.39 3.88 11.63
C GLU A 158 17.10 4.08 10.83
N MET A 159 16.14 3.16 10.95
CA MET A 159 14.82 3.28 10.33
C MET A 159 14.10 4.55 10.81
N VAL A 160 14.05 4.77 12.12
CA VAL A 160 13.41 5.96 12.71
C VAL A 160 14.13 7.23 12.25
N ARG A 161 15.46 7.26 12.28
CA ARG A 161 16.27 8.41 11.82
C ARG A 161 16.05 8.75 10.36
N GLN A 162 16.00 7.74 9.49
CA GLN A 162 15.77 7.93 8.05
C GLN A 162 14.34 8.43 7.79
N ALA A 163 13.35 7.84 8.45
CA ALA A 163 11.94 8.22 8.34
C ALA A 163 11.71 9.66 8.81
N GLU A 164 12.24 10.03 9.98
CA GLU A 164 12.16 11.38 10.51
C GLU A 164 12.78 12.41 9.54
N ALA A 165 13.98 12.12 9.03
CA ALA A 165 14.65 13.00 8.08
C ALA A 165 13.88 13.15 6.76
N ASP A 166 13.20 12.08 6.29
CA ASP A 166 12.41 12.12 5.07
C ASP A 166 11.11 12.92 5.26
N LEU A 167 10.40 12.70 6.36
CA LEU A 167 9.18 13.43 6.70
C LEU A 167 9.44 14.93 6.83
N ARG A 168 10.52 15.33 7.52
CA ARG A 168 10.92 16.74 7.64
C ARG A 168 11.27 17.41 6.31
N ARG A 169 11.65 16.66 5.29
CA ARG A 169 11.88 17.15 3.92
C ARG A 169 10.60 17.15 3.05
N GLY A 170 9.44 16.95 3.66
CA GLY A 170 8.18 16.88 2.95
C GLY A 170 7.95 15.56 2.21
N GLY A 171 8.63 14.47 2.61
CA GLY A 171 8.32 13.12 2.16
C GLY A 171 7.02 12.61 2.77
N GLN A 172 6.49 11.54 2.20
CA GLN A 172 5.41 10.77 2.78
C GLN A 172 5.93 9.38 3.14
N LEU A 173 5.47 8.83 4.26
CA LEU A 173 5.88 7.51 4.70
C LEU A 173 4.68 6.57 4.71
N VAL A 174 4.69 5.54 3.86
CA VAL A 174 3.66 4.50 3.84
C VAL A 174 4.08 3.37 4.77
N LEU A 175 3.23 3.06 5.74
CA LEU A 175 3.44 2.05 6.75
C LEU A 175 2.25 1.09 6.84
N PHE A 176 2.57 -0.19 7.04
CA PHE A 176 1.61 -1.22 7.40
C PHE A 176 1.95 -1.65 8.83
N PRO A 177 1.15 -1.24 9.85
CA PRO A 177 1.53 -1.37 11.26
C PRO A 177 1.58 -2.83 11.73
N GLU A 178 0.96 -3.74 11.01
CA GLU A 178 1.06 -5.18 11.23
C GLU A 178 2.46 -5.75 10.92
N GLY A 179 3.31 -5.01 10.21
CA GLY A 179 4.66 -5.44 9.78
C GLY A 179 4.68 -6.60 8.77
N THR A 180 3.53 -7.14 8.44
CA THR A 180 3.31 -8.21 7.45
C THR A 180 1.90 -8.09 6.88
N ARG A 181 1.60 -8.81 5.78
CA ARG A 181 0.21 -8.93 5.31
C ARG A 181 -0.66 -9.53 6.40
N SER A 182 -1.87 -8.97 6.56
CA SER A 182 -2.82 -9.38 7.58
C SER A 182 -3.05 -10.89 7.56
N THR A 183 -3.07 -11.50 8.73
CA THR A 183 -3.30 -12.95 8.92
C THR A 183 -4.51 -13.23 9.77
N ARG A 184 -5.06 -12.21 10.40
CA ARG A 184 -6.25 -12.27 11.26
C ARG A 184 -7.24 -11.21 10.80
N TRP A 185 -8.51 -11.46 11.04
CA TRP A 185 -9.59 -10.50 10.80
C TRP A 185 -10.05 -9.91 12.14
N PRO A 186 -10.31 -8.58 12.23
CA PRO A 186 -10.24 -7.58 11.16
C PRO A 186 -8.82 -7.10 10.85
N VAL A 187 -7.90 -7.08 11.81
CA VAL A 187 -6.45 -6.78 11.66
C VAL A 187 -5.64 -7.67 12.60
N GLY A 188 -4.37 -7.88 12.28
CA GLY A 188 -3.39 -8.45 13.20
C GLY A 188 -2.91 -7.43 14.24
N PRO A 189 -2.14 -7.87 15.25
CA PRO A 189 -1.59 -6.97 16.24
C PRO A 189 -0.62 -5.97 15.59
N PHE A 190 -0.64 -4.73 16.06
CA PHE A 190 0.26 -3.70 15.58
C PHE A 190 1.60 -3.80 16.31
N HIS A 191 2.67 -3.91 15.55
CA HIS A 191 4.06 -3.98 16.02
C HIS A 191 4.87 -2.82 15.43
N SER A 192 4.26 -1.67 15.32
CA SER A 192 4.82 -0.56 14.56
C SER A 192 5.43 0.50 15.46
N VAL A 193 6.19 1.35 14.82
CA VAL A 193 6.78 2.53 15.43
C VAL A 193 6.08 3.80 14.94
N VAL A 194 4.81 3.70 14.52
CA VAL A 194 4.05 4.82 13.94
C VAL A 194 4.00 5.99 14.90
N GLY A 195 3.60 5.73 16.14
CA GLY A 195 3.51 6.76 17.17
C GLY A 195 4.85 7.44 17.46
N LEU A 196 5.93 6.66 17.52
CA LEU A 196 7.27 7.20 17.71
C LEU A 196 7.72 8.08 16.53
N LEU A 197 7.48 7.62 15.29
CA LEU A 197 7.83 8.37 14.09
C LEU A 197 7.05 9.67 13.97
N SER A 198 5.74 9.60 14.17
CA SER A 198 4.86 10.77 14.16
C SER A 198 5.28 11.80 15.20
N LYS A 199 5.51 11.37 16.44
CA LYS A 199 5.98 12.24 17.53
C LYS A 199 7.31 12.91 17.19
N ARG A 200 8.32 12.14 16.75
CA ARG A 200 9.68 12.68 16.48
C ARG A 200 9.72 13.62 15.27
N ALA A 201 8.96 13.30 14.23
CA ALA A 201 8.89 14.13 13.03
C ALA A 201 7.90 15.29 13.16
N ALA A 202 7.10 15.34 14.22
CA ALA A 202 5.93 16.22 14.37
C ALA A 202 5.00 16.13 13.15
N ALA A 203 4.85 14.92 12.60
CA ALA A 203 4.11 14.64 11.35
C ALA A 203 2.76 14.00 11.68
N PRO A 204 1.65 14.47 11.11
CA PRO A 204 0.35 13.85 11.31
C PRO A 204 0.30 12.44 10.69
N VAL A 205 -0.63 11.61 11.21
CA VAL A 205 -0.87 10.26 10.72
C VAL A 205 -2.23 10.22 10.03
N GLN A 206 -2.25 9.84 8.76
CA GLN A 206 -3.48 9.61 8.00
C GLN A 206 -3.75 8.10 7.95
N ALA A 207 -4.83 7.68 8.59
CA ALA A 207 -5.32 6.32 8.42
C ALA A 207 -5.94 6.14 7.03
N VAL A 208 -5.63 5.04 6.39
CA VAL A 208 -6.17 4.63 5.10
C VAL A 208 -6.71 3.22 5.23
N VAL A 209 -7.99 3.03 4.94
CA VAL A 209 -8.64 1.74 5.06
C VAL A 209 -8.73 1.10 3.67
N ILE A 210 -8.17 -0.10 3.55
CA ILE A 210 -8.19 -0.90 2.33
C ILE A 210 -9.20 -2.02 2.52
N GLU A 211 -10.26 -1.98 1.71
CA GLU A 211 -11.34 -2.95 1.73
C GLU A 211 -11.22 -3.88 0.52
N THR A 212 -11.28 -5.17 0.76
CA THR A 212 -11.34 -6.20 -0.29
C THR A 212 -12.03 -7.44 0.25
N ASP A 213 -12.78 -8.11 -0.59
CA ASP A 213 -13.37 -9.44 -0.31
C ASP A 213 -12.51 -10.56 -0.90
N SER A 214 -11.42 -10.21 -1.60
CA SER A 214 -10.56 -11.16 -2.29
C SER A 214 -9.38 -11.59 -1.44
N PRO A 215 -9.10 -12.90 -1.33
CA PRO A 215 -7.88 -13.40 -0.67
C PRO A 215 -6.63 -13.28 -1.56
N TYR A 216 -6.76 -12.72 -2.77
CA TYR A 216 -5.70 -12.69 -3.77
C TYR A 216 -4.44 -11.99 -3.26
N LEU A 217 -3.32 -12.68 -3.37
CA LEU A 217 -2.02 -12.24 -2.88
C LEU A 217 -2.00 -11.87 -1.38
N GLY A 218 -2.96 -12.37 -0.61
CA GLY A 218 -2.87 -12.43 0.84
C GLY A 218 -1.70 -13.29 1.30
N LYS A 219 -1.42 -13.35 2.60
CA LYS A 219 -0.29 -14.14 3.12
C LYS A 219 -0.50 -15.63 2.84
N GLY A 220 0.49 -16.27 2.18
CA GLY A 220 0.42 -17.68 1.80
C GLY A 220 -0.38 -17.99 0.54
N TRP A 221 -0.93 -16.98 -0.16
CA TRP A 221 -1.67 -17.23 -1.40
C TRP A 221 -0.74 -17.73 -2.51
N PRO A 222 -1.07 -18.88 -3.14
CA PRO A 222 -0.28 -19.42 -4.25
C PRO A 222 -0.47 -18.56 -5.53
N LEU A 223 0.62 -18.15 -6.17
CA LEU A 223 0.57 -17.25 -7.34
C LEU A 223 -0.22 -17.82 -8.54
N TRP A 224 -0.23 -19.17 -8.68
CA TRP A 224 -0.93 -19.85 -9.77
C TRP A 224 -2.44 -20.06 -9.52
N ARG A 225 -2.92 -19.77 -8.30
CA ARG A 225 -4.33 -19.98 -7.95
C ARG A 225 -5.17 -18.80 -8.41
N LEU A 226 -6.18 -19.07 -9.25
CA LEU A 226 -7.16 -18.07 -9.66
C LEU A 226 -8.11 -17.75 -8.50
N PRO A 227 -8.19 -16.50 -8.06
CA PRO A 227 -9.15 -16.09 -7.02
C PRO A 227 -10.58 -15.97 -7.59
N PRO A 228 -11.60 -15.77 -6.74
CA PRO A 228 -12.90 -15.27 -7.17
C PRO A 228 -12.74 -13.94 -7.92
N LEU A 229 -13.44 -13.80 -9.04
CA LEU A 229 -13.38 -12.62 -9.90
C LEU A 229 -14.71 -11.86 -9.91
N PRO A 230 -14.69 -10.54 -10.11
CA PRO A 230 -13.51 -9.68 -10.20
C PRO A 230 -12.84 -9.49 -8.83
N ILE A 231 -11.53 -9.21 -8.83
CA ILE A 231 -10.82 -8.79 -7.62
C ILE A 231 -11.10 -7.30 -7.41
N VAL A 232 -11.69 -6.94 -6.28
CA VAL A 232 -12.10 -5.55 -6.00
C VAL A 232 -11.35 -5.02 -4.81
N PHE A 233 -10.74 -3.85 -4.98
CA PHE A 233 -10.15 -3.06 -3.91
C PHE A 233 -10.83 -1.70 -3.84
N ARG A 234 -11.18 -1.29 -2.64
CA ARG A 234 -11.63 0.07 -2.34
C ARG A 234 -10.70 0.66 -1.29
N VAL A 235 -10.27 1.88 -1.52
CA VAL A 235 -9.45 2.64 -0.60
C VAL A 235 -10.24 3.85 -0.14
N ARG A 236 -10.34 4.04 1.16
CA ARG A 236 -10.95 5.24 1.73
C ARG A 236 -10.03 5.88 2.75
N LEU A 237 -10.14 7.18 2.88
CA LEU A 237 -9.50 7.90 3.97
C LEU A 237 -10.26 7.60 5.27
N GLY A 238 -9.50 7.28 6.29
CA GLY A 238 -9.97 7.19 7.66
C GLY A 238 -9.63 8.44 8.43
N ARG A 239 -9.65 8.34 9.76
CA ARG A 239 -9.32 9.42 10.69
C ARG A 239 -7.89 9.90 10.47
N ARG A 240 -7.71 11.20 10.59
CA ARG A 240 -6.41 11.85 10.69
C ARG A 240 -6.10 12.09 12.17
N PHE A 241 -4.89 11.76 12.56
CA PHE A 241 -4.41 11.89 13.92
C PHE A 241 -3.28 12.91 13.95
N ASP A 242 -3.31 13.76 14.97
CA ASP A 242 -2.19 14.66 15.27
C ASP A 242 -1.02 13.88 15.88
N PRO A 243 0.21 14.43 15.84
CA PRO A 243 1.37 13.81 16.48
C PRO A 243 1.11 13.51 17.97
N PRO A 244 1.25 12.26 18.42
CA PRO A 244 0.89 11.87 19.78
C PRO A 244 1.88 12.36 20.84
N GLN A 245 1.38 12.61 22.05
CA GLN A 245 2.24 12.85 23.21
C GLN A 245 2.83 11.53 23.74
N ASP A 246 2.03 10.47 23.77
CA ASP A 246 2.44 9.11 24.14
C ASP A 246 2.37 8.18 22.91
N ALA A 247 3.55 7.75 22.44
CA ALA A 247 3.67 6.88 21.28
C ALA A 247 3.08 5.48 21.51
N LYS A 248 3.17 4.96 22.75
CA LYS A 248 2.68 3.62 23.07
C LYS A 248 1.15 3.59 23.19
N ALA A 249 0.58 4.58 23.85
CA ALA A 249 -0.88 4.73 23.94
C ALA A 249 -1.48 4.91 22.53
N PHE A 250 -0.80 5.66 21.67
CA PHE A 250 -1.22 5.88 20.29
C PHE A 250 -1.27 4.59 19.45
N GLU A 251 -0.31 3.68 19.62
CA GLU A 251 -0.33 2.38 18.91
C GLU A 251 -1.60 1.59 19.24
N THR A 252 -1.99 1.58 20.53
CA THR A 252 -3.22 0.93 20.99
C THR A 252 -4.47 1.61 20.44
N GLU A 253 -4.50 2.95 20.43
CA GLU A 253 -5.60 3.73 19.84
C GLU A 253 -5.74 3.44 18.34
N LEU A 254 -4.62 3.40 17.62
CA LEU A 254 -4.59 3.14 16.19
C LEU A 254 -5.09 1.73 15.84
N GLU A 255 -4.66 0.71 16.61
CA GLU A 255 -5.13 -0.68 16.44
C GLU A 255 -6.63 -0.79 16.69
N ALA A 256 -7.11 -0.19 17.79
CA ALA A 256 -8.54 -0.15 18.11
C ALA A 256 -9.35 0.56 17.02
N TYR A 257 -8.84 1.65 16.47
CA TYR A 257 -9.46 2.37 15.36
C TYR A 257 -9.62 1.47 14.12
N PHE A 258 -8.53 0.82 13.67
CA PHE A 258 -8.62 -0.07 12.50
C PHE A 258 -9.52 -1.29 12.75
N THR A 259 -9.50 -1.82 13.96
CA THR A 259 -10.42 -2.90 14.35
C THR A 259 -11.88 -2.46 14.21
N ALA A 260 -12.23 -1.29 14.75
CA ALA A 260 -13.58 -0.74 14.66
C ALA A 260 -14.01 -0.47 13.20
N GLU A 261 -13.09 0.08 12.37
CA GLU A 261 -13.34 0.40 10.97
C GLU A 261 -13.58 -0.83 10.09
N LEU A 262 -12.95 -1.95 10.41
CA LEU A 262 -12.97 -3.15 9.57
C LEU A 262 -13.92 -4.24 10.06
N GLN A 263 -14.26 -4.30 11.36
CA GLN A 263 -15.09 -5.36 11.93
C GLN A 263 -16.49 -5.47 11.30
N HIS A 264 -17.00 -4.37 10.74
CA HIS A 264 -18.31 -4.34 10.07
C HIS A 264 -18.28 -4.90 8.65
N LEU A 265 -17.11 -5.11 8.09
CA LEU A 265 -16.94 -5.67 6.76
C LEU A 265 -16.91 -7.21 6.84
N PRO A 266 -17.34 -7.92 5.81
CA PRO A 266 -17.13 -9.35 5.76
C PRO A 266 -15.65 -9.67 5.60
N PRO A 267 -15.12 -10.71 6.28
CA PRO A 267 -13.74 -11.14 6.06
C PRO A 267 -13.55 -11.58 4.60
N PRO A 268 -12.34 -11.40 4.05
CA PRO A 268 -12.02 -11.92 2.73
C PRO A 268 -12.32 -13.42 2.62
N LYS A 269 -12.84 -13.87 1.48
CA LYS A 269 -13.26 -15.26 1.27
C LYS A 269 -12.09 -16.21 1.52
N GLY A 270 -12.27 -17.15 2.43
CA GLY A 270 -11.24 -18.14 2.80
C GLY A 270 -10.33 -17.69 3.95
N TRP A 271 -10.56 -16.55 4.57
CA TRP A 271 -9.92 -16.20 5.84
C TRP A 271 -10.61 -16.97 6.97
N MET A 272 -9.80 -17.63 7.81
CA MET A 272 -10.34 -18.24 9.03
C MET A 272 -10.75 -17.13 10.00
N ARG A 273 -11.96 -17.21 10.53
CA ARG A 273 -12.32 -16.44 11.74
C ARG A 273 -11.50 -17.01 12.90
N PRO A 274 -11.03 -16.17 13.83
CA PRO A 274 -10.35 -16.63 15.03
C PRO A 274 -11.21 -17.59 15.84
#